data_c4ff8c590dd90fa0ff3ca852b533f2d2
#
_entry.id   c4ff8c590dd90fa0ff3ca852b533f2d2
#
_cell.length_a   1.000
_cell.length_b   1.000
_cell.length_c   1.000
_cell.angle_alpha   90.00
_cell.angle_beta   90.00
_cell.angle_gamma   90.00
#
_symmetry.space_group_name_H-M   'P 1'
#
loop_
_entity.id
_entity.type
_entity.pdbx_description
1 polymer ?
#
loop_
_entity_poly.entity_id
_entity_poly.type
_entity_poly.pdbx_seq_one_letter_code
_entity_poly.pdbx_strand_id
1 'polypeptide(L)'
;MSPYASPNDHRQYHFLELANRLRVLLICDPDTDKSAASLAVNTGHFDDPADRQGMAHFLEHMLFLGTCTYPKPGEYQQFMSRHGGSNNAWTGTEF
;
A
#
# COMPACT_ATOMS: atom_id res chain seq x y z
N MET A 1 11.33 11.63 -14.14
CA MET A 1 12.58 11.58 -13.35
C MET A 1 12.94 10.13 -13.09
N SER A 2 14.13 9.70 -13.46
CA SER A 2 14.61 8.35 -13.12
C SER A 2 15.06 8.33 -11.65
N PRO A 3 14.67 7.31 -10.89
CA PRO A 3 15.18 7.17 -9.54
C PRO A 3 16.69 6.89 -9.55
N TYR A 4 17.36 7.40 -8.54
CA TYR A 4 18.78 7.11 -8.37
C TYR A 4 18.94 5.65 -7.93
N ALA A 5 19.72 4.87 -8.66
CA ALA A 5 19.96 3.46 -8.38
C ALA A 5 21.45 3.16 -8.33
N SER A 6 21.83 2.17 -7.53
CA SER A 6 23.21 1.66 -7.47
C SER A 6 23.61 1.06 -8.83
N PRO A 7 24.85 1.22 -9.27
CA PRO A 7 25.34 0.55 -10.49
C PRO A 7 25.30 -0.99 -10.42
N ASN A 8 25.21 -1.55 -9.21
CA ASN A 8 25.08 -2.99 -8.99
C ASN A 8 23.62 -3.46 -8.92
N ASP A 9 22.67 -2.56 -9.12
CA ASP A 9 21.24 -2.87 -9.10
C ASP A 9 20.78 -3.15 -10.53
N HIS A 10 20.35 -4.38 -10.81
CA HIS A 10 19.93 -4.83 -12.13
C HIS A 10 18.43 -4.73 -12.35
N ARG A 11 17.67 -4.20 -11.38
CA ARG A 11 16.23 -3.97 -11.50
C ARG A 11 15.95 -2.78 -12.38
N GLN A 12 14.78 -2.79 -13.01
CA GLN A 12 14.30 -1.67 -13.80
C GLN A 12 13.31 -0.85 -12.98
N TYR A 13 13.42 0.47 -13.07
CA TYR A 13 12.58 1.41 -12.32
C TYR A 13 11.85 2.33 -13.27
N HIS A 14 10.59 2.58 -12.99
CA HIS A 14 9.80 3.57 -13.72
C HIS A 14 8.96 4.39 -12.73
N PHE A 15 9.19 5.69 -12.73
CA PHE A 15 8.42 6.63 -11.91
C PHE A 15 7.39 7.33 -12.79
N LEU A 16 6.15 7.43 -12.29
CA LEU A 16 5.09 8.17 -12.95
C LEU A 16 4.18 8.86 -11.93
N GLU A 17 3.53 9.91 -12.35
CA GLU A 17 2.49 10.59 -11.58
C GLU A 17 1.19 10.52 -12.36
N LEU A 18 0.13 10.03 -11.71
CA LEU A 18 -1.19 9.93 -12.31
C LEU A 18 -1.89 11.28 -12.32
N ALA A 19 -2.97 11.40 -13.09
CA ALA A 19 -3.74 12.63 -13.21
C ALA A 19 -4.28 13.15 -11.86
N ASN A 20 -4.55 12.24 -10.91
CA ASN A 20 -4.95 12.57 -9.55
C ASN A 20 -3.78 12.88 -8.60
N ARG A 21 -2.56 13.05 -9.14
CA ARG A 21 -1.31 13.30 -8.42
C ARG A 21 -0.79 12.13 -7.61
N LEU A 22 -1.34 10.93 -7.76
CA LEU A 22 -0.75 9.76 -7.15
C LEU A 22 0.60 9.48 -7.77
N ARG A 23 1.64 9.46 -6.96
CA ARG A 23 3.01 9.12 -7.39
C ARG A 23 3.19 7.61 -7.30
N VAL A 24 3.68 7.02 -8.38
CA VAL A 24 3.83 5.58 -8.50
C VAL A 24 5.26 5.26 -8.89
N LEU A 25 5.88 4.33 -8.18
CA LEU A 25 7.17 3.75 -8.55
C LEU A 25 6.95 2.29 -8.91
N LEU A 26 7.20 1.96 -10.16
CA LEU A 26 7.16 0.58 -10.65
C LEU A 26 8.59 0.02 -10.67
N ILE A 27 8.75 -1.18 -10.14
CA ILE A 27 10.03 -1.88 -10.06
C ILE A 27 9.88 -3.25 -10.70
N CYS A 28 10.68 -3.52 -11.71
CA CYS A 28 10.75 -4.84 -12.35
C CYS A 28 12.06 -5.50 -11.94
N ASP A 29 11.97 -6.63 -11.27
CA ASP A 29 13.11 -7.44 -10.85
C ASP A 29 13.03 -8.78 -11.58
N PRO A 30 13.98 -9.07 -12.51
CA PRO A 30 13.93 -10.31 -13.27
C PRO A 30 14.32 -11.55 -12.43
N ASP A 31 14.89 -11.36 -11.25
CA ASP A 31 15.42 -12.43 -10.42
C ASP A 31 14.46 -12.87 -9.31
N THR A 32 13.25 -12.30 -9.24
CA THR A 32 12.25 -12.67 -8.24
C THR A 32 11.01 -13.30 -8.87
N ASP A 33 10.42 -14.25 -8.15
CA ASP A 33 9.12 -14.85 -8.47
C ASP A 33 8.00 -14.29 -7.59
N LYS A 34 8.31 -13.31 -6.74
CA LYS A 34 7.36 -12.70 -5.79
C LYS A 34 6.99 -11.28 -6.20
N SER A 35 5.81 -10.87 -5.81
CA SER A 35 5.33 -9.50 -6.01
C SER A 35 5.05 -8.84 -4.68
N ALA A 36 5.23 -7.54 -4.62
CA ALA A 36 4.93 -6.73 -3.44
C ALA A 36 4.32 -5.40 -3.87
N ALA A 37 3.46 -4.85 -3.03
CA ALA A 37 2.90 -3.53 -3.20
C ALA A 37 2.87 -2.80 -1.87
N SER A 38 3.12 -1.50 -1.88
CA SER A 38 3.06 -0.64 -0.69
C SER A 38 2.39 0.67 -1.08
N LEU A 39 1.50 1.16 -0.23
CA LEU A 39 0.85 2.45 -0.38
C LEU A 39 1.07 3.27 0.88
N ALA A 40 1.55 4.50 0.73
CA ALA A 40 1.65 5.47 1.80
C ALA A 40 0.69 6.63 1.54
N VAL A 41 -0.07 7.01 2.56
CA VAL A 41 -1.01 8.12 2.53
C VAL A 41 -0.57 9.14 3.57
N ASN A 42 -0.42 10.39 3.16
CA ASN A 42 0.01 11.49 4.06
C ASN A 42 -1.18 11.97 4.91
N THR A 43 -1.70 11.07 5.74
CA THR A 43 -2.79 11.30 6.68
C THR A 43 -2.63 10.37 7.88
N GLY A 44 -2.71 10.88 9.08
CA GLY A 44 -2.56 10.11 10.29
C GLY A 44 -3.40 10.67 11.43
N HIS A 45 -3.05 10.34 12.68
CA HIS A 45 -3.82 10.75 13.87
C HIS A 45 -3.98 12.27 13.99
N PHE A 46 -2.99 13.05 13.53
CA PHE A 46 -3.07 14.51 13.60
C PHE A 46 -4.11 15.13 12.68
N ASP A 47 -4.53 14.39 11.66
CA ASP A 47 -5.53 14.84 10.70
C ASP A 47 -6.96 14.44 11.11
N ASP A 48 -7.12 13.68 12.18
CA ASP A 48 -8.42 13.25 12.66
C ASP A 48 -9.27 14.45 13.10
N PRO A 49 -10.58 14.49 12.76
CA PRO A 49 -11.48 15.50 13.31
C PRO A 49 -11.49 15.45 14.85
N ALA A 50 -11.61 16.62 15.48
CA ALA A 50 -11.55 16.71 16.95
C ALA A 50 -12.63 15.87 17.66
N ASP A 51 -13.80 15.72 17.03
CA ASP A 51 -14.92 14.92 17.55
C ASP A 51 -14.89 13.46 17.07
N ARG A 52 -13.88 13.06 16.30
CA ARG A 52 -13.78 11.73 15.69
C ARG A 52 -12.35 11.22 15.74
N GLN A 53 -11.76 11.21 16.92
CA GLN A 53 -10.41 10.68 17.10
C GLN A 53 -10.36 9.18 16.77
N GLY A 54 -9.28 8.76 16.09
CA GLY A 54 -9.11 7.38 15.65
C GLY A 54 -9.69 7.08 14.27
N MET A 55 -10.18 8.09 13.54
CA MET A 55 -10.81 7.89 12.23
C MET A 55 -9.84 7.31 11.21
N ALA A 56 -8.63 7.84 11.10
CA ALA A 56 -7.63 7.33 10.16
C ALA A 56 -7.27 5.86 10.46
N HIS A 57 -7.07 5.53 11.72
CA HIS A 57 -6.79 4.18 12.15
C HIS A 57 -7.97 3.23 11.92
N PHE A 58 -9.19 3.70 12.18
CA PHE A 58 -10.40 2.92 11.90
C PHE A 58 -10.55 2.63 10.40
N LEU A 59 -10.30 3.63 9.55
CA LEU A 59 -10.33 3.42 8.10
C LEU A 59 -9.30 2.37 7.68
N GLU A 60 -8.10 2.43 8.22
CA GLU A 60 -7.05 1.46 7.93
C GLU A 60 -7.54 0.02 8.21
N HIS A 61 -8.15 -0.24 9.36
CA HIS A 61 -8.74 -1.54 9.66
C HIS A 61 -9.85 -1.94 8.68
N MET A 62 -10.69 -0.99 8.29
CA MET A 62 -11.82 -1.25 7.38
C MET A 62 -11.36 -1.65 5.98
N LEU A 63 -10.20 -1.21 5.53
CA LEU A 63 -9.68 -1.53 4.20
C LEU A 63 -9.43 -3.04 4.00
N PHE A 64 -9.23 -3.79 5.06
CA PHE A 64 -9.01 -5.23 5.01
C PHE A 64 -10.30 -6.06 4.94
N LEU A 65 -11.46 -5.44 5.15
CA LEU A 65 -12.73 -6.16 5.28
C LEU A 65 -13.38 -6.48 3.94
N GLY A 66 -13.01 -5.79 2.87
CA GLY A 66 -13.53 -6.07 1.55
C GLY A 66 -13.73 -4.84 0.68
N THR A 67 -14.21 -5.10 -0.51
CA THR A 67 -14.52 -4.09 -1.54
C THR A 67 -15.84 -4.43 -2.21
N CYS A 68 -16.32 -3.55 -3.10
CA CYS A 68 -17.50 -3.85 -3.91
C CYS A 68 -17.33 -5.11 -4.75
N THR A 69 -16.13 -5.34 -5.28
CA THR A 69 -15.83 -6.53 -6.10
C THR A 69 -15.62 -7.78 -5.23
N TYR A 70 -15.05 -7.62 -4.04
CA TYR A 70 -14.75 -8.70 -3.10
C TYR A 70 -15.39 -8.40 -1.75
N PRO A 71 -16.72 -8.59 -1.62
CA PRO A 71 -17.46 -8.10 -0.45
C PRO A 71 -17.38 -9.00 0.78
N LYS A 72 -16.88 -10.22 0.66
CA LYS A 72 -16.86 -11.17 1.79
C LYS A 72 -15.77 -10.84 2.78
N PRO A 73 -16.11 -10.61 4.06
CA PRO A 73 -15.10 -10.47 5.11
C PRO A 73 -14.18 -11.70 5.17
N GLY A 74 -12.87 -11.46 5.30
CA GLY A 74 -11.88 -12.53 5.36
C GLY A 74 -11.41 -13.08 4.00
N GLU A 75 -12.03 -12.71 2.90
CA GLU A 75 -11.65 -13.19 1.56
C GLU A 75 -10.24 -12.77 1.18
N TYR A 76 -9.87 -11.53 1.48
CA TYR A 76 -8.53 -11.01 1.22
C TYR A 76 -7.45 -11.81 1.99
N GLN A 77 -7.67 -12.05 3.27
CA GLN A 77 -6.72 -12.82 4.09
C GLN A 77 -6.64 -14.29 3.65
N GLN A 78 -7.74 -14.87 3.25
CA GLN A 78 -7.75 -16.22 2.70
C GLN A 78 -6.94 -16.31 1.41
N PHE A 79 -7.10 -15.36 0.52
CA PHE A 79 -6.34 -15.30 -0.73
C PHE A 79 -4.84 -15.22 -0.43
N MET A 80 -4.45 -14.30 0.47
CA MET A 80 -3.05 -14.14 0.86
C MET A 80 -2.48 -15.43 1.46
N SER A 81 -3.21 -16.07 2.37
CA SER A 81 -2.77 -17.31 3.03
C SER A 81 -2.61 -18.46 2.03
N ARG A 82 -3.54 -18.61 1.10
CA ARG A 82 -3.49 -19.67 0.08
C ARG A 82 -2.29 -19.54 -0.86
N HIS A 83 -1.79 -18.31 -1.04
CA HIS A 83 -0.67 -18.03 -1.94
C HIS A 83 0.64 -17.78 -1.19
N GLY A 84 0.69 -18.08 0.10
CA GLY A 84 1.89 -17.88 0.91
C GLY A 84 2.27 -16.41 1.12
N GLY A 85 1.30 -15.50 0.95
CA GLY A 85 1.52 -14.07 1.08
C GLY A 85 1.35 -13.57 2.51
N SER A 86 1.81 -12.35 2.75
CA SER A 86 1.60 -11.62 3.99
C SER A 86 1.23 -10.18 3.69
N ASN A 87 0.57 -9.54 4.63
CA ASN A 87 0.19 -8.14 4.53
C ASN A 87 0.19 -7.50 5.91
N ASN A 88 0.35 -6.20 5.96
CA ASN A 88 0.26 -5.42 7.18
C ASN A 88 -0.03 -3.96 6.82
N ALA A 89 -0.51 -3.20 7.81
CA ALA A 89 -0.67 -1.76 7.72
C ALA A 89 -0.49 -1.15 9.09
N TRP A 90 -0.26 0.14 9.14
CA TRP A 90 -0.24 0.90 10.39
C TRP A 90 -0.68 2.33 10.15
N THR A 91 -1.08 3.00 11.22
CA THR A 91 -1.42 4.41 11.23
C THR A 91 -0.54 5.12 12.26
N GLY A 92 0.23 6.10 11.80
CA GLY A 92 1.05 6.95 12.65
C GLY A 92 0.39 8.29 12.91
N THR A 93 1.18 9.25 13.40
CA THR A 93 0.69 10.61 13.68
C THR A 93 0.46 11.41 12.40
N GLU A 94 1.34 11.30 11.43
CA GLU A 94 1.28 12.03 10.16
C GLU A 94 0.94 11.12 8.97
N PHE A 95 1.21 9.85 9.09
CA PHE A 95 0.89 8.85 8.05
C PHE A 95 0.86 7.44 8.62
#